data_96862977eecb3900606d4e13fb9ffe2d
#
_entry.id   96862977eecb3900606d4e13fb9ffe2d
#
_cell.length_a   1.000
_cell.length_b   1.000
_cell.length_c   1.000
_cell.angle_alpha   90.00
_cell.angle_beta   90.00
_cell.angle_gamma   90.00
#
_symmetry.space_group_name_H-M   'P 1'
#
loop_
_entity.id
_entity.type
_entity.pdbx_description
1 polymer ?
#
loop_
_entity_poly.entity_id
_entity_poly.type
_entity_poly.pdbx_seq_one_letter_code
_entity_poly.pdbx_strand_id
1 'polypeptide(L)'
;NAECLPFEDETFDLVITRLSLHHFVEPEKPFREMQRVLKKGGKLVIWDMVATTEELRETNDAIETMRDNSHTRILSREEFEALFEDAFELQLEETTLVPVNLQSWMDLTSTPEDIQKDIIDKMEYDLNGGDKTGFNPYIKEGQICFDHRWLLLIGKKEN
;
A
#
# COMPACT_ATOMS: atom_id res chain seq x y z
N ASN A 1 0.92 -18.46 4.91
CA ASN A 1 2.06 -17.56 4.73
C ASN A 1 2.20 -17.24 3.24
N ALA A 2 2.11 -15.94 2.89
CA ALA A 2 2.19 -15.52 1.50
C ALA A 2 3.61 -15.66 0.89
N GLU A 3 4.63 -15.80 1.72
CA GLU A 3 6.01 -16.09 1.28
C GLU A 3 6.24 -17.59 1.00
N CYS A 4 5.25 -18.45 1.26
CA CYS A 4 5.27 -19.88 0.98
C CYS A 4 3.82 -20.38 0.84
N LEU A 5 3.26 -20.23 -0.35
CA LEU A 5 1.87 -20.60 -0.63
C LEU A 5 1.73 -22.13 -0.74
N PRO A 6 0.69 -22.75 -0.13
CA PRO A 6 0.50 -24.19 -0.13
C PRO A 6 -0.15 -24.69 -1.43
N PHE A 7 0.28 -24.17 -2.57
CA PHE A 7 -0.22 -24.52 -3.90
C PHE A 7 0.93 -24.95 -4.80
N GLU A 8 0.64 -25.82 -5.76
CA GLU A 8 1.59 -26.19 -6.79
C GLU A 8 1.84 -25.04 -7.78
N ASP A 9 2.93 -25.13 -8.54
CA ASP A 9 3.24 -24.19 -9.60
C ASP A 9 2.11 -24.17 -10.63
N GLU A 10 1.89 -23.02 -11.25
CA GLU A 10 0.94 -22.83 -12.35
C GLU A 10 -0.48 -23.35 -12.05
N THR A 11 -0.97 -23.09 -10.84
CA THR A 11 -2.31 -23.54 -10.39
C THR A 11 -3.41 -22.59 -10.84
N PHE A 12 -3.16 -21.27 -10.78
CA PHE A 12 -4.22 -20.25 -10.93
C PHE A 12 -4.13 -19.50 -12.26
N ASP A 13 -5.29 -19.16 -12.81
CA ASP A 13 -5.40 -18.30 -13.98
C ASP A 13 -5.38 -16.80 -13.60
N LEU A 14 -5.71 -16.49 -12.33
CA LEU A 14 -5.74 -15.16 -11.76
C LEU A 14 -5.27 -15.19 -10.31
N VAL A 15 -4.36 -14.30 -9.96
CA VAL A 15 -3.94 -14.03 -8.58
C VAL A 15 -4.19 -12.56 -8.29
N ILE A 16 -4.80 -12.27 -7.15
CA ILE A 16 -5.11 -10.89 -6.72
C ILE A 16 -4.56 -10.69 -5.31
N THR A 17 -3.87 -9.58 -5.12
CA THR A 17 -3.50 -9.07 -3.81
C THR A 17 -3.97 -7.63 -3.66
N ARG A 18 -4.46 -7.29 -2.46
CA ARG A 18 -4.94 -5.95 -2.15
C ARG A 18 -4.48 -5.52 -0.76
N LEU A 19 -3.86 -4.34 -0.67
CA LEU A 19 -3.42 -3.72 0.58
C LEU A 19 -2.66 -4.71 1.47
N SER A 20 -1.61 -5.33 0.92
CA SER A 20 -0.86 -6.36 1.64
C SER A 20 0.66 -6.27 1.48
N LEU A 21 1.18 -5.78 0.34
CA LEU A 21 2.63 -5.77 0.10
C LEU A 21 3.38 -4.84 1.06
N HIS A 22 2.74 -3.77 1.51
CA HIS A 22 3.30 -2.85 2.51
C HIS A 22 3.47 -3.46 3.92
N HIS A 23 3.02 -4.70 4.14
CA HIS A 23 3.26 -5.45 5.37
C HIS A 23 4.47 -6.39 5.31
N PHE A 24 5.12 -6.52 4.16
CA PHE A 24 6.28 -7.40 4.01
C PHE A 24 7.58 -6.62 4.04
N VAL A 25 8.53 -7.10 4.82
CA VAL A 25 9.91 -6.55 4.85
C VAL A 25 10.60 -6.76 3.50
N GLU A 26 10.33 -7.90 2.86
CA GLU A 26 10.85 -8.29 1.55
C GLU A 26 9.68 -8.62 0.61
N PRO A 27 9.02 -7.61 0.01
CA PRO A 27 7.82 -7.79 -0.83
C PRO A 27 8.06 -8.66 -2.07
N GLU A 28 9.32 -8.83 -2.48
CA GLU A 28 9.73 -9.71 -3.57
C GLU A 28 9.44 -11.19 -3.25
N LYS A 29 9.43 -11.59 -1.97
CA LYS A 29 9.17 -13.00 -1.58
C LYS A 29 7.71 -13.40 -1.88
N PRO A 30 6.69 -12.73 -1.31
CA PRO A 30 5.30 -13.03 -1.67
C PRO A 30 5.02 -12.79 -3.15
N PHE A 31 5.67 -11.82 -3.80
CA PHE A 31 5.53 -11.59 -5.22
C PHE A 31 5.99 -12.80 -6.04
N ARG A 32 7.16 -13.38 -5.75
CA ARG A 32 7.65 -14.60 -6.39
C ARG A 32 6.73 -15.79 -6.19
N GLU A 33 6.12 -15.94 -5.02
CA GLU A 33 5.14 -16.99 -4.77
C GLU A 33 3.85 -16.77 -5.59
N MET A 34 3.34 -15.55 -5.66
CA MET A 34 2.21 -15.21 -6.54
C MET A 34 2.53 -15.50 -8.01
N GLN A 35 3.74 -15.15 -8.46
CA GLN A 35 4.23 -15.49 -9.80
C GLN A 35 4.32 -17.01 -10.01
N ARG A 36 4.85 -17.77 -9.04
CA ARG A 36 5.03 -19.22 -9.14
C ARG A 36 3.70 -19.95 -9.32
N VAL A 37 2.71 -19.62 -8.49
CA VAL A 37 1.39 -20.29 -8.53
C VAL A 37 0.50 -19.84 -9.69
N LEU A 38 0.87 -18.76 -10.37
CA LEU A 38 0.16 -18.25 -11.54
C LEU A 38 0.58 -19.03 -12.80
N LYS A 39 -0.39 -19.48 -13.58
CA LYS A 39 -0.14 -20.10 -14.89
C LYS A 39 0.50 -19.13 -15.87
N LYS A 40 1.23 -19.66 -16.85
CA LYS A 40 1.67 -18.89 -18.01
C LYS A 40 0.46 -18.28 -18.72
N GLY A 41 0.57 -17.00 -19.10
CA GLY A 41 -0.54 -16.24 -19.66
C GLY A 41 -1.63 -15.84 -18.65
N GLY A 42 -1.53 -16.26 -17.40
CA GLY A 42 -2.39 -15.86 -16.29
C GLY A 42 -2.16 -14.40 -15.88
N LYS A 43 -3.07 -13.82 -15.11
CA LYS A 43 -3.03 -12.42 -14.69
C LYS A 43 -2.74 -12.27 -13.20
N LEU A 44 -1.80 -11.37 -12.87
CA LEU A 44 -1.56 -10.86 -11.52
C LEU A 44 -2.17 -9.47 -11.39
N VAL A 45 -2.97 -9.27 -10.33
CA VAL A 45 -3.53 -7.97 -9.98
C VAL A 45 -2.96 -7.56 -8.63
N ILE A 46 -2.30 -6.42 -8.57
CA ILE A 46 -1.87 -5.78 -7.33
C ILE A 46 -2.62 -4.47 -7.18
N TRP A 47 -3.25 -4.28 -6.03
CA TRP A 47 -3.90 -3.03 -5.67
C TRP A 47 -3.44 -2.63 -4.27
N ASP A 48 -2.49 -1.70 -4.18
CA ASP A 48 -1.84 -1.36 -2.93
C ASP A 48 -1.58 0.14 -2.79
N MET A 49 -1.20 0.56 -1.60
CA MET A 49 -0.75 1.92 -1.36
C MET A 49 0.55 2.17 -2.10
N VAL A 50 0.71 3.38 -2.64
CA VAL A 50 1.94 3.81 -3.30
C VAL A 50 2.43 5.12 -2.68
N ALA A 51 3.72 5.25 -2.48
CA ALA A 51 4.34 6.44 -1.92
C ALA A 51 4.01 7.69 -2.76
N THR A 52 3.69 8.79 -2.09
CA THR A 52 3.37 10.06 -2.74
C THR A 52 4.63 10.74 -3.26
N THR A 53 5.66 10.79 -2.42
CA THR A 53 6.99 11.31 -2.75
C THR A 53 8.02 10.54 -1.92
N GLU A 54 9.20 10.36 -2.46
CA GLU A 54 10.30 9.71 -1.73
C GLU A 54 10.71 10.51 -0.48
N GLU A 55 10.70 11.84 -0.58
CA GLU A 55 11.09 12.74 0.50
C GLU A 55 10.22 12.58 1.77
N LEU A 56 8.92 12.30 1.60
CA LEU A 56 7.97 12.18 2.72
C LEU A 56 7.62 10.73 3.05
N ARG A 57 8.17 9.76 2.34
CA ARG A 57 7.84 8.33 2.52
C ARG A 57 8.14 7.86 3.95
N GLU A 58 9.33 8.17 4.47
CA GLU A 58 9.72 7.77 5.82
C GLU A 58 8.77 8.35 6.89
N THR A 59 8.39 9.62 6.75
CA THR A 59 7.44 10.27 7.67
C THR A 59 6.05 9.65 7.58
N ASN A 60 5.60 9.35 6.37
CA ASN A 60 4.32 8.69 6.12
C ASN A 60 4.32 7.28 6.73
N ASP A 61 5.35 6.47 6.46
CA ASP A 61 5.52 5.12 7.02
C ASP A 61 5.56 5.13 8.55
N ALA A 62 6.19 6.13 9.16
CA ALA A 62 6.22 6.25 10.62
C ALA A 62 4.80 6.43 11.19
N ILE A 63 3.95 7.24 10.57
CA ILE A 63 2.57 7.45 11.00
C ILE A 63 1.71 6.21 10.72
N GLU A 64 1.88 5.55 9.56
CA GLU A 64 1.21 4.27 9.27
C GLU A 64 1.57 3.20 10.31
N THR A 65 2.84 3.12 10.72
CA THR A 65 3.32 2.18 11.75
C THR A 65 2.75 2.52 13.13
N MET A 66 2.56 3.80 13.47
CA MET A 66 1.89 4.20 14.71
C MET A 66 0.44 3.68 14.76
N ARG A 67 -0.25 3.74 13.63
CA ARG A 67 -1.63 3.26 13.50
C ARG A 67 -1.71 1.73 13.47
N ASP A 68 -0.83 1.10 12.73
CA ASP A 68 -0.79 -0.35 12.50
C ASP A 68 0.65 -0.86 12.62
N ASN A 69 0.95 -1.54 13.70
CA ASN A 69 2.29 -2.07 13.99
C ASN A 69 2.74 -3.20 13.03
N SER A 70 1.85 -3.69 12.19
CA SER A 70 2.18 -4.65 11.13
C SER A 70 2.65 -3.98 9.84
N HIS A 71 2.48 -2.65 9.72
CA HIS A 71 3.02 -1.90 8.60
C HIS A 71 4.55 -1.96 8.57
N THR A 72 5.13 -2.11 7.39
CA THR A 72 6.60 -2.08 7.21
C THR A 72 7.04 -0.87 6.40
N ARG A 73 6.59 -0.75 5.17
CA ARG A 73 6.86 0.40 4.31
C ARG A 73 5.92 0.46 3.10
N ILE A 74 5.66 1.66 2.63
CA ILE A 74 4.97 1.90 1.36
C ILE A 74 6.01 1.80 0.23
N LEU A 75 5.71 1.02 -0.80
CA LEU A 75 6.56 0.93 -1.98
C LEU A 75 6.39 2.18 -2.86
N SER A 76 7.46 2.58 -3.52
CA SER A 76 7.37 3.56 -4.60
C SER A 76 6.76 2.94 -5.86
N ARG A 77 6.38 3.79 -6.82
CA ARG A 77 5.88 3.35 -8.12
C ARG A 77 6.95 2.53 -8.86
N GLU A 78 8.18 3.00 -8.85
CA GLU A 78 9.32 2.36 -9.50
C GLU A 78 9.63 0.99 -8.85
N GLU A 79 9.47 0.86 -7.54
CA GLU A 79 9.63 -0.42 -6.85
C GLU A 79 8.53 -1.42 -7.26
N PHE A 80 7.28 -0.96 -7.42
CA PHE A 80 6.20 -1.81 -7.95
C PHE A 80 6.46 -2.22 -9.40
N GLU A 81 6.85 -1.28 -10.27
CA GLU A 81 7.16 -1.56 -11.68
C GLU A 81 8.29 -2.58 -11.79
N ALA A 82 9.36 -2.45 -10.98
CA ALA A 82 10.48 -3.37 -10.96
C ALA A 82 10.09 -4.81 -10.59
N LEU A 83 9.04 -5.01 -9.75
CA LEU A 83 8.52 -6.35 -9.47
C LEU A 83 7.97 -7.04 -10.72
N PHE A 84 7.43 -6.28 -11.67
CA PHE A 84 6.81 -6.83 -12.89
C PHE A 84 7.79 -6.98 -14.06
N GLU A 85 8.93 -6.26 -14.06
CA GLU A 85 9.79 -6.05 -15.23
C GLU A 85 10.26 -7.33 -15.93
N ASP A 86 10.63 -8.37 -15.16
CA ASP A 86 11.24 -9.59 -15.72
C ASP A 86 10.25 -10.71 -16.07
N ALA A 87 8.99 -10.60 -15.66
CA ALA A 87 8.09 -11.75 -15.67
C ALA A 87 6.69 -11.47 -16.19
N PHE A 88 6.35 -10.19 -16.33
CA PHE A 88 4.99 -9.80 -16.71
C PHE A 88 4.97 -8.73 -17.80
N GLU A 89 4.07 -8.91 -18.76
CA GLU A 89 3.62 -7.83 -19.62
C GLU A 89 2.63 -6.97 -18.83
N LEU A 90 3.02 -5.74 -18.48
CA LEU A 90 2.14 -4.81 -17.77
C LEU A 90 1.02 -4.35 -18.69
N GLN A 91 -0.23 -4.66 -18.35
CA GLN A 91 -1.43 -4.37 -19.17
C GLN A 91 -2.19 -3.14 -18.69
N LEU A 92 -2.14 -2.85 -17.40
CA LEU A 92 -2.79 -1.69 -16.79
C LEU A 92 -1.95 -1.18 -15.62
N GLU A 93 -1.83 0.12 -15.57
CA GLU A 93 -1.32 0.84 -14.42
C GLU A 93 -2.18 2.08 -14.20
N GLU A 94 -2.79 2.18 -13.03
CA GLU A 94 -3.69 3.28 -12.69
C GLU A 94 -3.50 3.70 -11.24
N THR A 95 -3.39 5.00 -11.01
CA THR A 95 -3.35 5.58 -9.67
C THR A 95 -4.70 6.21 -9.33
N THR A 96 -5.24 5.88 -8.17
CA THR A 96 -6.50 6.41 -7.64
C THR A 96 -6.28 7.07 -6.29
N LEU A 97 -6.92 8.22 -6.07
CA LEU A 97 -7.00 8.85 -4.75
C LEU A 97 -8.27 8.36 -4.04
N VAL A 98 -8.09 7.80 -2.86
CA VAL A 98 -9.18 7.26 -2.03
C VAL A 98 -9.35 8.15 -0.81
N PRO A 99 -10.46 8.91 -0.73
CA PRO A 99 -10.75 9.75 0.43
C PRO A 99 -10.91 8.92 1.70
N VAL A 100 -10.23 9.33 2.75
CA VAL A 100 -10.21 8.66 4.05
C VAL A 100 -10.50 9.66 5.15
N ASN A 101 -11.43 9.32 6.06
CA ASN A 101 -11.63 10.05 7.28
C ASN A 101 -10.62 9.57 8.33
N LEU A 102 -9.91 10.49 8.97
CA LEU A 102 -8.82 10.17 9.90
C LEU A 102 -9.29 9.29 11.07
N GLN A 103 -10.43 9.63 11.69
CA GLN A 103 -10.94 8.86 12.83
C GLN A 103 -11.31 7.43 12.42
N SER A 104 -12.08 7.30 11.35
CA SER A 104 -12.48 5.97 10.83
C SER A 104 -11.28 5.12 10.44
N TRP A 105 -10.22 5.73 9.92
CA TRP A 105 -8.98 5.05 9.56
C TRP A 105 -8.23 4.48 10.76
N MET A 106 -8.18 5.21 11.87
CA MET A 106 -7.59 4.73 13.12
C MET A 106 -8.45 3.65 13.79
N ASP A 107 -9.78 3.79 13.71
CA ASP A 107 -10.73 2.82 14.28
C ASP A 107 -10.62 1.44 13.63
N LEU A 108 -10.33 1.37 12.31
CA LEU A 108 -10.17 0.11 11.56
C LEU A 108 -9.09 -0.81 12.14
N THR A 109 -8.05 -0.26 12.74
CA THR A 109 -6.96 -1.02 13.36
C THR A 109 -7.04 -1.06 14.88
N SER A 110 -8.13 -0.50 15.45
CA SER A 110 -8.28 -0.36 16.89
C SER A 110 -7.08 0.35 17.53
N THR A 111 -6.59 1.39 16.88
CA THR A 111 -5.44 2.20 17.35
C THR A 111 -5.70 2.73 18.76
N PRO A 112 -4.78 2.57 19.74
CA PRO A 112 -4.95 3.06 21.09
C PRO A 112 -5.19 4.57 21.15
N GLU A 113 -5.99 5.05 22.11
CA GLU A 113 -6.41 6.45 22.22
C GLU A 113 -5.25 7.44 22.35
N ASP A 114 -4.18 7.08 23.07
CA ASP A 114 -2.98 7.89 23.20
C ASP A 114 -2.24 8.03 21.84
N ILE A 115 -2.17 6.97 21.08
CA ILE A 115 -1.59 6.97 19.72
C ILE A 115 -2.49 7.74 18.76
N GLN A 116 -3.81 7.58 18.85
CA GLN A 116 -4.76 8.37 18.03
C GLN A 116 -4.51 9.87 18.25
N LYS A 117 -4.34 10.29 19.49
CA LYS A 117 -4.07 11.69 19.82
C LYS A 117 -2.77 12.18 19.17
N ASP A 118 -1.69 11.41 19.25
CA ASP A 118 -0.40 11.77 18.64
C ASP A 118 -0.50 11.89 17.12
N ILE A 119 -1.28 10.99 16.48
CA ILE A 119 -1.53 11.06 15.03
C ILE A 119 -2.35 12.33 14.69
N ILE A 120 -3.41 12.61 15.45
CA ILE A 120 -4.24 13.81 15.24
C ILE A 120 -3.39 15.07 15.38
N ASP A 121 -2.57 15.18 16.43
CA ASP A 121 -1.69 16.33 16.66
C ASP A 121 -0.72 16.56 15.46
N LYS A 122 -0.17 15.48 14.88
CA LYS A 122 0.68 15.55 13.68
C LYS A 122 -0.11 16.05 12.45
N MET A 123 -1.31 15.51 12.22
CA MET A 123 -2.15 15.90 11.10
C MET A 123 -2.63 17.36 11.22
N GLU A 124 -2.98 17.82 12.43
CA GLU A 124 -3.33 19.21 12.70
C GLU A 124 -2.14 20.14 12.50
N TYR A 125 -0.94 19.73 12.89
CA TYR A 125 0.27 20.52 12.68
C TYR A 125 0.57 20.71 11.20
N ASP A 126 0.46 19.64 10.39
CA ASP A 126 0.57 19.71 8.92
C ASP A 126 -0.49 20.64 8.30
N LEU A 127 -1.76 20.51 8.72
CA LEU A 127 -2.88 21.37 8.29
C LEU A 127 -2.61 22.86 8.55
N ASN A 128 -1.98 23.18 9.67
CA ASN A 128 -1.66 24.56 10.08
C ASN A 128 -0.33 25.09 9.49
N GLY A 129 0.25 24.38 8.51
CA GLY A 129 1.46 24.80 7.80
C GLY A 129 2.76 24.41 8.47
N GLY A 130 2.71 23.47 9.43
CA GLY A 130 3.88 22.84 10.04
C GLY A 130 4.52 21.75 9.16
N ASP A 131 5.27 20.86 9.81
CA ASP A 131 5.97 19.75 9.13
C ASP A 131 5.01 18.86 8.36
N LYS A 132 5.40 18.48 7.15
CA LYS A 132 4.55 17.69 6.26
C LYS A 132 4.58 16.21 6.65
N THR A 133 3.39 15.63 6.75
CA THR A 133 3.20 14.22 7.09
C THR A 133 3.27 13.28 5.89
N GLY A 134 3.13 13.82 4.68
CA GLY A 134 2.95 13.02 3.46
C GLY A 134 1.50 12.63 3.16
N PHE A 135 0.59 12.82 4.11
CA PHE A 135 -0.84 12.55 3.94
C PHE A 135 -1.60 13.67 3.25
N ASN A 136 -1.07 14.91 3.28
CA ASN A 136 -1.75 16.11 2.77
C ASN A 136 -3.17 16.28 3.36
N PRO A 137 -3.30 16.34 4.70
CA PRO A 137 -4.61 16.39 5.35
C PRO A 137 -5.40 17.64 4.97
N TYR A 138 -6.73 17.51 4.96
CA TYR A 138 -7.68 18.60 4.72
C TYR A 138 -8.92 18.48 5.61
N ILE A 139 -9.69 19.56 5.73
CA ILE A 139 -10.96 19.52 6.47
C ILE A 139 -12.12 19.28 5.51
N LYS A 140 -12.93 18.29 5.83
CA LYS A 140 -14.19 18.00 5.15
C LYS A 140 -15.29 17.80 6.20
N GLU A 141 -16.36 18.60 6.12
CA GLU A 141 -17.49 18.55 7.08
C GLU A 141 -17.05 18.65 8.56
N GLY A 142 -16.02 19.46 8.83
CA GLY A 142 -15.46 19.65 10.17
C GLY A 142 -14.58 18.52 10.68
N GLN A 143 -14.25 17.55 9.85
CA GLN A 143 -13.39 16.42 10.19
C GLN A 143 -12.10 16.43 9.38
N ILE A 144 -11.02 15.92 9.98
CA ILE A 144 -9.75 15.74 9.28
C ILE A 144 -9.87 14.54 8.34
N CYS A 145 -9.56 14.78 7.08
CA CYS A 145 -9.51 13.76 6.03
C CYS A 145 -8.19 13.88 5.28
N PHE A 146 -7.86 12.84 4.54
CA PHE A 146 -6.75 12.80 3.60
C PHE A 146 -7.07 11.85 2.45
N ASP A 147 -6.28 11.87 1.38
CA ASP A 147 -6.47 10.97 0.26
C ASP A 147 -5.33 9.95 0.21
N HIS A 148 -5.63 8.68 0.50
CA HIS A 148 -4.71 7.60 0.21
C HIS A 148 -4.48 7.48 -1.29
N ARG A 149 -3.23 7.41 -1.69
CA ARG A 149 -2.86 7.12 -3.06
C ARG A 149 -2.71 5.61 -3.23
N TRP A 150 -3.53 5.04 -4.06
CA TRP A 150 -3.49 3.61 -4.38
C TRP A 150 -3.09 3.39 -5.83
N LEU A 151 -2.23 2.40 -6.06
CA LEU A 151 -1.78 1.96 -7.37
C LEU A 151 -2.41 0.61 -7.70
N LEU A 152 -3.08 0.54 -8.85
CA LEU A 152 -3.56 -0.69 -9.46
C LEU A 152 -2.62 -1.10 -10.58
N LEU A 153 -2.06 -2.29 -10.48
CA LEU A 153 -1.24 -2.92 -11.50
C LEU A 153 -1.88 -4.22 -11.96
N ILE A 154 -1.98 -4.42 -13.26
CA ILE A 154 -2.41 -5.68 -13.86
C ILE A 154 -1.33 -6.13 -14.84
N GLY A 155 -0.68 -7.24 -14.54
CA GLY A 155 0.30 -7.86 -15.41
C GLY A 155 -0.15 -9.23 -15.90
N LYS A 156 0.18 -9.55 -17.14
CA LYS A 156 0.02 -10.89 -17.72
C LYS A 156 1.36 -11.59 -17.65
N LYS A 157 1.41 -12.77 -16.99
CA LYS A 157 2.62 -13.57 -16.89
C LYS A 157 3.08 -14.01 -18.29
N GLU A 158 4.33 -13.76 -18.60
CA GLU A 158 4.93 -14.19 -19.87
C GLU A 158 5.07 -15.72 -19.94
N ASN A 159 5.26 -16.25 -21.16
CA ASN A 159 5.30 -17.69 -21.44
C ASN A 159 6.65 -18.34 -21.04
#